data_e23d25a46fa9b527b86233b7193516b8
#
_entry.id   e23d25a46fa9b527b86233b7193516b8
#
_cell.length_a   1.000
_cell.length_b   1.000
_cell.length_c   1.000
_cell.angle_alpha   90.00
_cell.angle_beta   90.00
_cell.angle_gamma   90.00
#
_symmetry.space_group_name_H-M   'P 1'
#
loop_
_entity.id
_entity.type
_entity.pdbx_description
1 polymer ?
#
loop_
_entity_poly.entity_id
_entity_poly.type
_entity_poly.pdbx_seq_one_letter_code
_entity_poly.pdbx_strand_id
1 'polypeptide(L)'
;MFKKTFFQVHWFLGITAGLILSLMGVTGAIYSYEQQILKWMNPSSYTVQASQNNKLTPAELYLHFQKNDPSIQINSITIAQEPTASSTVNIVKEGARRGYNMMVNPYTAEVLPEIKGRDFFNFIQQLHRTLTVGPVGKQITGACTLMLIFFVLSGLYLRWPKRHSIKQWFFVKPKLKGRNFIWDLHAVVGTWVVIFYLILACTGLYWSYDWWRDGMFKVLGVERPQAQMQEGPRPNAGVVQGPRGEQMGARGGESREQSRGGPQSEHATHGERGQGEHKGLSPQQVQIALTQTWTGFNAQVGRDYSTLTLNIPKKPDGTLELSFVDAIPQHERARNSAVFNYQTSKIEKMELYEEKKLNEKIMSSMLPVHRGSFFGPIYQFFAMFASLMMPLFFITGWMLYLKRRKQKKLTQQARGGALNVTVDPNAKPWLIAYATQTGVSEQIAWRTATSLQEARQPVSVKAVQHLTLDDLKTAKQVLFIASTYGTGEAPDLASSFEKKFLNTTLDLSHLHYAVLALGSQEYPDSYCSFGHRIDHWLKANGAHTLFATIEVNNADNSDIQRWNSALASATKLEL
;
A
#
# COMPACT_ATOMS: atom_id res chain seq x y z
N MET A 1 24.83 -7.89 8.94
CA MET A 1 24.60 -8.36 7.55
C MET A 1 23.13 -8.17 7.14
N PHE A 2 22.15 -8.71 7.86
CA PHE A 2 20.71 -8.64 7.56
C PHE A 2 20.16 -7.21 7.35
N LYS A 3 20.45 -6.27 8.27
CA LYS A 3 19.93 -4.89 8.17
C LYS A 3 20.33 -4.20 6.85
N LYS A 4 21.56 -4.44 6.36
CA LYS A 4 22.04 -3.89 5.09
C LYS A 4 21.28 -4.49 3.89
N THR A 5 21.04 -5.80 3.90
CA THR A 5 20.28 -6.49 2.85
C THR A 5 18.82 -6.02 2.82
N PHE A 6 18.14 -5.97 3.99
CA PHE A 6 16.79 -5.43 4.08
C PHE A 6 16.70 -4.00 3.56
N PHE A 7 17.66 -3.15 3.91
CA PHE A 7 17.72 -1.80 3.40
C PHE A 7 17.90 -1.76 1.87
N GLN A 8 18.76 -2.60 1.31
CA GLN A 8 18.97 -2.66 -0.15
C GLN A 8 17.72 -3.12 -0.89
N VAL A 9 17.04 -4.15 -0.40
CA VAL A 9 15.78 -4.63 -0.99
C VAL A 9 14.68 -3.58 -0.84
N HIS A 10 14.54 -2.96 0.35
CA HIS A 10 13.54 -1.93 0.61
C HIS A 10 13.64 -0.75 -0.37
N TRP A 11 14.82 -0.16 -0.55
CA TRP A 11 14.96 0.97 -1.45
C TRP A 11 14.83 0.57 -2.92
N PHE A 12 15.33 -0.60 -3.33
CA PHE A 12 15.23 -1.07 -4.71
C PHE A 12 13.76 -1.29 -5.11
N LEU A 13 13.02 -2.03 -4.31
CA LEU A 13 11.59 -2.24 -4.51
C LEU A 13 10.82 -0.91 -4.40
N GLY A 14 11.23 -0.01 -3.49
CA GLY A 14 10.59 1.30 -3.32
C GLY A 14 10.68 2.19 -4.56
N ILE A 15 11.79 2.14 -5.30
CA ILE A 15 11.93 2.89 -6.56
C ILE A 15 11.11 2.24 -7.68
N THR A 16 11.06 0.91 -7.75
CA THR A 16 10.37 0.19 -8.83
C THR A 16 8.86 0.14 -8.64
N ALA A 17 8.37 -0.25 -7.46
CA ALA A 17 6.95 -0.39 -7.16
C ALA A 17 6.29 0.89 -6.64
N GLY A 18 7.08 1.85 -6.14
CA GLY A 18 6.57 3.02 -5.43
C GLY A 18 5.67 3.92 -6.26
N LEU A 19 5.93 4.07 -7.57
CA LEU A 19 5.08 4.84 -8.47
C LEU A 19 3.70 4.18 -8.64
N ILE A 20 3.67 2.86 -8.84
CA ILE A 20 2.42 2.10 -8.97
C ILE A 20 1.63 2.15 -7.66
N LEU A 21 2.30 1.95 -6.52
CA LEU A 21 1.67 2.07 -5.21
C LEU A 21 1.13 3.49 -4.96
N SER A 22 1.83 4.54 -5.40
CA SER A 22 1.35 5.91 -5.32
C SER A 22 0.06 6.11 -6.12
N LEU A 23 0.00 5.58 -7.34
CA LEU A 23 -1.19 5.60 -8.17
C LEU A 23 -2.34 4.83 -7.50
N MET A 24 -2.05 3.63 -6.98
CA MET A 24 -3.04 2.83 -6.25
C MET A 24 -3.52 3.55 -4.98
N GLY A 25 -2.65 4.23 -4.25
CA GLY A 25 -3.01 5.01 -3.07
C GLY A 25 -3.98 6.14 -3.39
N VAL A 26 -3.67 6.96 -4.39
CA VAL A 26 -4.52 8.08 -4.82
C VAL A 26 -5.87 7.58 -5.34
N THR A 27 -5.86 6.58 -6.23
CA THR A 27 -7.10 6.02 -6.79
C THR A 27 -7.94 5.31 -5.74
N GLY A 28 -7.32 4.64 -4.77
CA GLY A 28 -7.99 4.02 -3.63
C GLY A 28 -8.66 5.06 -2.72
N ALA A 29 -7.98 6.16 -2.43
CA ALA A 29 -8.53 7.26 -1.65
C ALA A 29 -9.77 7.88 -2.32
N ILE A 30 -9.71 8.16 -3.63
CA ILE A 30 -10.85 8.68 -4.40
C ILE A 30 -12.01 7.66 -4.36
N TYR A 31 -11.72 6.38 -4.60
CA TYR A 31 -12.72 5.33 -4.67
C TYR A 31 -13.36 5.01 -3.32
N SER A 32 -12.68 5.28 -2.20
CA SER A 32 -13.22 5.02 -0.86
C SER A 32 -14.51 5.79 -0.54
N TYR A 33 -14.69 6.97 -1.13
CA TYR A 33 -15.86 7.85 -0.95
C TYR A 33 -16.78 7.90 -2.18
N GLU A 34 -16.68 6.95 -3.10
CA GLU A 34 -17.50 6.88 -4.32
C GLU A 34 -18.99 7.12 -4.07
N GLN A 35 -19.60 6.42 -3.11
CA GLN A 35 -21.03 6.51 -2.86
C GLN A 35 -21.46 7.89 -2.35
N GLN A 36 -20.69 8.46 -1.44
CA GLN A 36 -20.95 9.77 -0.87
C GLN A 36 -20.85 10.87 -1.94
N ILE A 37 -19.79 10.78 -2.77
CA ILE A 37 -19.56 11.73 -3.86
C ILE A 37 -20.66 11.60 -4.92
N LEU A 38 -21.03 10.40 -5.34
CA LEU A 38 -22.10 10.20 -6.31
C LEU A 38 -23.44 10.71 -5.80
N LYS A 39 -23.81 10.48 -4.54
CA LYS A 39 -25.02 11.03 -3.93
C LYS A 39 -25.00 12.56 -3.89
N TRP A 40 -23.87 13.14 -3.50
CA TRP A 40 -23.71 14.59 -3.46
C TRP A 40 -23.81 15.26 -4.85
N MET A 41 -23.24 14.63 -5.87
CA MET A 41 -23.26 15.13 -7.25
C MET A 41 -24.62 14.95 -7.95
N ASN A 42 -25.46 14.02 -7.49
CA ASN A 42 -26.70 13.64 -8.17
C ASN A 42 -27.92 13.67 -7.22
N PRO A 43 -28.20 14.79 -6.53
CA PRO A 43 -29.33 14.82 -5.59
C PRO A 43 -30.66 14.50 -6.26
N SER A 44 -30.90 14.94 -7.50
CA SER A 44 -32.11 14.67 -8.26
C SER A 44 -32.34 13.21 -8.64
N SER A 45 -31.30 12.36 -8.59
CA SER A 45 -31.42 10.93 -8.85
C SER A 45 -31.63 10.13 -7.56
N TYR A 46 -31.14 10.62 -6.44
CA TYR A 46 -31.22 9.91 -5.15
C TYR A 46 -32.35 10.41 -4.25
N THR A 47 -32.83 11.64 -4.45
CA THR A 47 -33.87 12.25 -3.62
C THR A 47 -35.06 12.72 -4.46
N VAL A 48 -36.24 12.52 -3.91
CA VAL A 48 -37.53 12.95 -4.47
C VAL A 48 -38.27 13.79 -3.44
N GLN A 49 -39.28 14.55 -3.87
CA GLN A 49 -40.20 15.20 -2.94
C GLN A 49 -41.08 14.13 -2.29
N ALA A 50 -41.16 14.16 -0.95
CA ALA A 50 -42.10 13.34 -0.24
C ALA A 50 -43.54 13.69 -0.63
N SER A 51 -44.34 12.65 -0.88
CA SER A 51 -45.77 12.78 -1.19
C SER A 51 -46.62 12.29 -0.01
N GLN A 52 -47.84 12.83 0.08
CA GLN A 52 -48.83 12.26 1.02
C GLN A 52 -49.39 10.92 0.56
N ASN A 53 -49.20 10.58 -0.71
CA ASN A 53 -49.56 9.28 -1.23
C ASN A 53 -48.59 8.18 -0.71
N ASN A 54 -49.09 6.96 -0.62
CA ASN A 54 -48.26 5.81 -0.33
C ASN A 54 -47.26 5.56 -1.47
N LYS A 55 -46.06 5.10 -1.13
CA LYS A 55 -45.11 4.62 -2.12
C LYS A 55 -45.67 3.42 -2.86
N LEU A 56 -45.38 3.33 -4.15
CA LEU A 56 -45.69 2.16 -4.96
C LEU A 56 -44.98 0.92 -4.40
N THR A 57 -45.71 -0.17 -4.31
CA THR A 57 -45.18 -1.47 -3.93
C THR A 57 -44.26 -2.05 -5.02
N PRO A 58 -43.43 -3.04 -4.73
CA PRO A 58 -42.61 -3.71 -5.75
C PRO A 58 -43.43 -4.28 -6.90
N ALA A 59 -44.62 -4.79 -6.61
CA ALA A 59 -45.55 -5.34 -7.61
C ALA A 59 -46.08 -4.24 -8.56
N GLU A 60 -46.48 -3.10 -8.01
CA GLU A 60 -46.96 -1.95 -8.81
C GLU A 60 -45.86 -1.37 -9.69
N LEU A 61 -44.60 -1.21 -9.16
CA LEU A 61 -43.45 -0.83 -9.97
C LEU A 61 -43.16 -1.85 -11.08
N TYR A 62 -43.18 -3.15 -10.77
CA TYR A 62 -42.98 -4.19 -11.76
C TYR A 62 -43.99 -4.08 -12.90
N LEU A 63 -45.29 -3.97 -12.57
CA LEU A 63 -46.37 -3.85 -13.55
C LEU A 63 -46.26 -2.58 -14.39
N HIS A 64 -45.89 -1.44 -13.77
CA HIS A 64 -45.70 -0.18 -14.49
C HIS A 64 -44.68 -0.34 -15.61
N PHE A 65 -43.50 -0.94 -15.31
CA PHE A 65 -42.44 -1.13 -16.31
C PHE A 65 -42.82 -2.17 -17.35
N GLN A 66 -43.47 -3.30 -16.96
CA GLN A 66 -43.90 -4.31 -17.89
C GLN A 66 -45.03 -3.85 -18.84
N LYS A 67 -45.88 -2.94 -18.39
CA LYS A 67 -46.93 -2.34 -19.21
C LYS A 67 -46.35 -1.38 -20.26
N ASN A 68 -45.36 -0.60 -19.87
CA ASN A 68 -44.73 0.42 -20.74
C ASN A 68 -43.73 -0.21 -21.72
N ASP A 69 -43.00 -1.24 -21.32
CA ASP A 69 -42.05 -2.00 -22.14
C ASP A 69 -42.08 -3.49 -21.73
N PRO A 70 -42.89 -4.30 -22.41
CA PRO A 70 -42.96 -5.75 -22.13
C PRO A 70 -41.65 -6.52 -22.36
N SER A 71 -40.69 -5.94 -23.09
CA SER A 71 -39.39 -6.55 -23.37
C SER A 71 -38.37 -6.35 -22.22
N ILE A 72 -38.66 -5.45 -21.30
CA ILE A 72 -37.75 -5.13 -20.18
C ILE A 72 -37.64 -6.33 -19.22
N GLN A 73 -36.43 -6.77 -19.00
CA GLN A 73 -36.17 -7.85 -18.04
C GLN A 73 -35.67 -7.24 -16.72
N ILE A 74 -36.48 -7.35 -15.68
CA ILE A 74 -36.17 -6.85 -14.34
C ILE A 74 -35.53 -7.97 -13.52
N ASN A 75 -34.36 -7.67 -12.90
CA ASN A 75 -33.68 -8.60 -12.00
C ASN A 75 -34.15 -8.46 -10.55
N SER A 76 -34.32 -7.22 -10.07
CA SER A 76 -34.71 -6.90 -8.71
C SER A 76 -35.30 -5.51 -8.57
N ILE A 77 -36.10 -5.31 -7.55
CA ILE A 77 -36.69 -4.01 -7.19
C ILE A 77 -36.28 -3.70 -5.75
N THR A 78 -35.75 -2.51 -5.50
CA THR A 78 -35.39 -2.04 -4.17
C THR A 78 -36.26 -0.86 -3.78
N ILE A 79 -36.96 -0.98 -2.67
CA ILE A 79 -37.75 0.09 -2.05
C ILE A 79 -36.98 0.65 -0.86
N ALA A 80 -36.85 1.97 -0.78
CA ALA A 80 -36.32 2.66 0.40
C ALA A 80 -37.49 3.12 1.30
N GLN A 81 -37.33 2.98 2.62
CA GLN A 81 -38.34 3.45 3.59
C GLN A 81 -38.36 4.97 3.73
N GLU A 82 -37.19 5.59 3.67
CA GLU A 82 -37.06 7.05 3.75
C GLU A 82 -38.00 7.73 2.73
N PRO A 83 -38.94 8.62 3.15
CA PRO A 83 -39.92 9.22 2.25
C PRO A 83 -39.30 9.97 1.06
N THR A 84 -38.15 10.58 1.26
CA THR A 84 -37.46 11.36 0.24
C THR A 84 -36.51 10.53 -0.63
N ALA A 85 -36.28 9.25 -0.32
CA ALA A 85 -35.37 8.42 -1.08
C ALA A 85 -36.02 7.81 -2.32
N SER A 86 -35.31 7.82 -3.44
CA SER A 86 -35.70 7.14 -4.67
C SER A 86 -35.69 5.60 -4.49
N SER A 87 -36.51 4.90 -5.26
CA SER A 87 -36.46 3.45 -5.41
C SER A 87 -35.51 3.06 -6.56
N THR A 88 -35.09 1.79 -6.61
CA THR A 88 -34.20 1.30 -7.66
C THR A 88 -34.82 0.08 -8.35
N VAL A 89 -34.85 0.10 -9.68
CA VAL A 89 -35.20 -1.05 -10.52
C VAL A 89 -33.93 -1.51 -11.23
N ASN A 90 -33.47 -2.73 -10.94
CA ASN A 90 -32.35 -3.33 -11.63
C ASN A 90 -32.83 -4.10 -12.85
N ILE A 91 -32.36 -3.72 -14.03
CA ILE A 91 -32.73 -4.33 -15.30
C ILE A 91 -31.56 -5.07 -15.95
N VAL A 92 -31.86 -6.07 -16.76
CA VAL A 92 -30.86 -6.70 -17.63
C VAL A 92 -30.47 -5.70 -18.70
N LYS A 93 -29.16 -5.46 -18.87
CA LYS A 93 -28.61 -4.61 -19.91
C LYS A 93 -27.40 -5.32 -20.52
N GLU A 94 -27.33 -5.33 -21.85
CA GLU A 94 -26.22 -5.93 -22.57
C GLU A 94 -24.87 -5.32 -22.13
N GLY A 95 -23.86 -6.16 -21.94
CA GLY A 95 -22.54 -5.75 -21.41
C GLY A 95 -22.49 -5.49 -19.90
N ALA A 96 -23.64 -5.41 -19.20
CA ALA A 96 -23.71 -5.20 -17.76
C ALA A 96 -24.03 -6.52 -17.02
N ARG A 97 -23.00 -7.33 -16.69
CA ARG A 97 -23.18 -8.65 -16.02
C ARG A 97 -24.08 -8.62 -14.76
N ARG A 98 -24.14 -7.51 -14.04
CA ARG A 98 -24.95 -7.33 -12.83
C ARG A 98 -26.24 -6.55 -13.08
N GLY A 99 -26.59 -6.34 -14.35
CA GLY A 99 -27.70 -5.47 -14.72
C GLY A 99 -27.37 -3.97 -14.53
N TYR A 100 -28.34 -3.15 -14.86
CA TYR A 100 -28.28 -1.69 -14.75
C TYR A 100 -29.31 -1.20 -13.73
N ASN A 101 -28.89 -0.35 -12.80
CA ASN A 101 -29.76 0.23 -11.78
C ASN A 101 -30.37 1.54 -12.30
N MET A 102 -31.67 1.52 -12.57
CA MET A 102 -32.46 2.72 -12.81
C MET A 102 -32.98 3.25 -11.49
N MET A 103 -32.77 4.55 -11.24
CA MET A 103 -33.38 5.25 -10.11
C MET A 103 -34.78 5.70 -10.54
N VAL A 104 -35.76 5.45 -9.69
CA VAL A 104 -37.16 5.75 -10.00
C VAL A 104 -37.83 6.49 -8.85
N ASN A 105 -38.76 7.38 -9.19
CA ASN A 105 -39.62 8.03 -8.22
C ASN A 105 -40.54 6.99 -7.58
N PRO A 106 -40.49 6.78 -6.25
CA PRO A 106 -41.29 5.73 -5.60
C PRO A 106 -42.80 5.99 -5.60
N TYR A 107 -43.23 7.19 -5.95
CA TYR A 107 -44.66 7.58 -5.97
C TYR A 107 -45.28 7.54 -7.36
N THR A 108 -44.50 7.82 -8.41
CA THR A 108 -44.97 7.95 -9.79
C THR A 108 -44.43 6.89 -10.75
N ALA A 109 -43.42 6.10 -10.32
CA ALA A 109 -42.62 5.19 -11.16
C ALA A 109 -41.83 5.90 -12.29
N GLU A 110 -41.78 7.24 -12.30
CA GLU A 110 -40.98 8.00 -13.27
C GLU A 110 -39.49 7.68 -13.13
N VAL A 111 -38.81 7.47 -14.26
CA VAL A 111 -37.38 7.25 -14.29
C VAL A 111 -36.65 8.56 -14.01
N LEU A 112 -35.85 8.57 -12.96
CA LEU A 112 -35.06 9.73 -12.56
C LEU A 112 -33.80 9.88 -13.40
N PRO A 113 -33.17 11.07 -13.43
CA PRO A 113 -31.97 11.32 -14.22
C PRO A 113 -30.87 10.30 -13.95
N GLU A 114 -30.11 9.98 -14.99
CA GLU A 114 -28.96 9.05 -14.87
C GLU A 114 -27.89 9.62 -13.94
N ILE A 115 -27.28 8.72 -13.15
CA ILE A 115 -26.25 9.09 -12.18
C ILE A 115 -24.97 9.48 -12.94
N LYS A 116 -24.66 10.78 -12.93
CA LYS A 116 -23.42 11.34 -13.50
C LYS A 116 -22.22 10.95 -12.65
N GLY A 117 -21.07 10.70 -13.31
CA GLY A 117 -19.80 10.39 -12.64
C GLY A 117 -19.56 8.89 -12.42
N ARG A 118 -20.52 8.03 -12.75
CA ARG A 118 -20.36 6.56 -12.62
C ARG A 118 -19.19 6.03 -13.48
N ASP A 119 -19.05 6.54 -14.71
CA ASP A 119 -17.96 6.12 -15.60
C ASP A 119 -16.59 6.54 -15.09
N PHE A 120 -16.50 7.74 -14.48
CA PHE A 120 -15.29 8.18 -13.80
C PHE A 120 -14.89 7.21 -12.67
N PHE A 121 -15.83 6.83 -11.81
CA PHE A 121 -15.52 5.89 -10.73
C PHE A 121 -15.24 4.47 -11.23
N ASN A 122 -15.86 4.04 -12.32
CA ASN A 122 -15.53 2.79 -13.00
C ASN A 122 -14.09 2.81 -13.54
N PHE A 123 -13.68 3.91 -14.16
CA PHE A 123 -12.31 4.11 -14.61
C PHE A 123 -11.32 4.11 -13.43
N ILE A 124 -11.60 4.85 -12.35
CA ILE A 124 -10.77 4.88 -11.12
C ILE A 124 -10.65 3.47 -10.53
N GLN A 125 -11.75 2.71 -10.49
CA GLN A 125 -11.73 1.33 -10.01
C GLN A 125 -10.84 0.43 -10.88
N GLN A 126 -10.96 0.53 -12.22
CA GLN A 126 -10.14 -0.24 -13.15
C GLN A 126 -8.66 0.13 -13.02
N LEU A 127 -8.36 1.42 -12.91
CA LEU A 127 -7.00 1.92 -12.72
C LEU A 127 -6.40 1.39 -11.41
N HIS A 128 -7.16 1.44 -10.32
CA HIS A 128 -6.75 0.91 -9.01
C HIS A 128 -6.49 -0.59 -9.03
N ARG A 129 -7.36 -1.37 -9.66
CA ARG A 129 -7.32 -2.84 -9.59
C ARG A 129 -6.46 -3.50 -10.66
N THR A 130 -6.42 -2.93 -11.86
CA THR A 130 -5.86 -3.56 -13.06
C THR A 130 -5.01 -2.62 -13.90
N LEU A 131 -4.71 -1.41 -13.44
CA LEU A 131 -4.00 -0.38 -14.22
C LEU A 131 -4.61 -0.17 -15.62
N THR A 132 -5.90 -0.46 -15.80
CA THR A 132 -6.64 -0.48 -17.09
C THR A 132 -6.15 -1.50 -18.13
N VAL A 133 -5.15 -2.32 -17.80
CA VAL A 133 -4.55 -3.33 -18.69
C VAL A 133 -4.97 -4.79 -18.35
N GLY A 134 -6.12 -4.94 -17.73
CA GLY A 134 -6.77 -6.23 -17.50
C GLY A 134 -5.98 -7.22 -16.62
N PRO A 135 -5.87 -8.51 -17.02
CA PRO A 135 -5.24 -9.55 -16.19
C PRO A 135 -3.78 -9.27 -15.85
N VAL A 136 -3.01 -8.70 -16.78
CA VAL A 136 -1.60 -8.33 -16.55
C VAL A 136 -1.50 -7.26 -15.45
N GLY A 137 -2.33 -6.22 -15.56
CA GLY A 137 -2.38 -5.16 -14.54
C GLY A 137 -2.78 -5.70 -13.17
N LYS A 138 -3.72 -6.67 -13.11
CA LYS A 138 -4.09 -7.35 -11.86
C LYS A 138 -2.88 -8.03 -11.20
N GLN A 139 -2.01 -8.69 -11.97
CA GLN A 139 -0.80 -9.31 -11.42
C GLN A 139 0.20 -8.26 -10.92
N ILE A 140 0.39 -7.17 -11.66
CA ILE A 140 1.27 -6.07 -11.27
C ILE A 140 0.79 -5.43 -9.96
N THR A 141 -0.48 -5.06 -9.86
CA THR A 141 -1.04 -4.44 -8.63
C THR A 141 -1.00 -5.40 -7.46
N GLY A 142 -1.28 -6.70 -7.67
CA GLY A 142 -1.15 -7.73 -6.65
C GLY A 142 0.27 -7.88 -6.14
N ALA A 143 1.27 -7.95 -7.04
CA ALA A 143 2.68 -8.01 -6.67
C ALA A 143 3.12 -6.75 -5.91
N CYS A 144 2.72 -5.55 -6.35
CA CYS A 144 2.99 -4.31 -5.64
C CYS A 144 2.34 -4.30 -4.23
N THR A 145 1.16 -4.90 -4.08
CA THR A 145 0.50 -5.03 -2.76
C THR A 145 1.27 -5.97 -1.82
N LEU A 146 1.84 -7.08 -2.32
CA LEU A 146 2.75 -7.93 -1.54
C LEU A 146 4.01 -7.16 -1.14
N MET A 147 4.57 -6.36 -2.06
CA MET A 147 5.71 -5.48 -1.75
C MET A 147 5.34 -4.44 -0.70
N LEU A 148 4.11 -3.94 -0.65
CA LEU A 148 3.65 -3.01 0.39
C LEU A 148 3.72 -3.65 1.78
N ILE A 149 3.30 -4.91 1.94
CA ILE A 149 3.46 -5.64 3.20
C ILE A 149 4.96 -5.71 3.59
N PHE A 150 5.82 -6.05 2.62
CA PHE A 150 7.26 -6.06 2.86
C PHE A 150 7.78 -4.68 3.27
N PHE A 151 7.32 -3.57 2.65
CA PHE A 151 7.74 -2.21 3.01
C PHE A 151 7.34 -1.85 4.43
N VAL A 152 6.14 -2.19 4.85
CA VAL A 152 5.66 -1.92 6.20
C VAL A 152 6.53 -2.66 7.22
N LEU A 153 6.75 -3.95 7.03
CA LEU A 153 7.54 -4.78 7.95
C LEU A 153 9.03 -4.39 7.95
N SER A 154 9.62 -4.22 6.77
CA SER A 154 11.03 -3.83 6.64
C SER A 154 11.27 -2.39 7.10
N GLY A 155 10.35 -1.47 6.85
CA GLY A 155 10.42 -0.08 7.32
C GLY A 155 10.40 -0.01 8.85
N LEU A 156 9.52 -0.75 9.49
CA LEU A 156 9.46 -0.87 10.94
C LEU A 156 10.76 -1.47 11.51
N TYR A 157 11.28 -2.56 10.91
CA TYR A 157 12.54 -3.18 11.31
C TYR A 157 13.75 -2.23 11.14
N LEU A 158 13.84 -1.52 10.01
CA LEU A 158 14.94 -0.61 9.72
C LEU A 158 14.95 0.62 10.63
N ARG A 159 13.76 1.08 11.04
CA ARG A 159 13.59 2.20 11.96
C ARG A 159 13.76 1.80 13.42
N TRP A 160 13.65 0.53 13.80
CA TRP A 160 13.60 0.07 15.18
C TRP A 160 14.72 0.69 16.03
N PRO A 161 14.40 1.59 16.98
CA PRO A 161 15.40 2.28 17.78
C PRO A 161 15.87 1.41 18.94
N LYS A 162 17.07 1.65 19.44
CA LYS A 162 17.58 0.98 20.64
C LYS A 162 16.91 1.51 21.92
N ARG A 163 16.55 2.78 21.94
CA ARG A 163 15.78 3.41 23.03
C ARG A 163 14.46 3.89 22.47
N HIS A 164 13.35 3.56 23.15
CA HIS A 164 12.00 3.89 22.71
C HIS A 164 11.50 5.14 23.42
N SER A 165 10.95 6.08 22.66
CA SER A 165 10.18 7.21 23.18
C SER A 165 9.02 7.56 22.26
N ILE A 166 7.90 8.03 22.80
CA ILE A 166 6.74 8.47 22.01
C ILE A 166 7.13 9.54 21.00
N LYS A 167 7.96 10.52 21.43
CA LYS A 167 8.44 11.58 20.54
C LYS A 167 9.22 11.03 19.33
N GLN A 168 10.04 10.01 19.52
CA GLN A 168 10.81 9.42 18.45
C GLN A 168 9.95 8.63 17.45
N TRP A 169 8.87 7.99 17.92
CA TRP A 169 7.99 7.20 17.07
C TRP A 169 6.99 8.06 16.29
N PHE A 170 6.42 9.11 16.90
CA PHE A 170 5.23 9.77 16.37
C PHE A 170 5.42 11.24 16.02
N PHE A 171 6.55 11.88 16.33
CA PHE A 171 6.74 13.30 16.06
C PHE A 171 7.89 13.55 15.08
N VAL A 172 7.58 14.26 13.99
CA VAL A 172 8.59 14.75 13.03
C VAL A 172 9.39 15.86 13.68
N LYS A 173 10.72 15.87 13.43
CA LYS A 173 11.63 16.91 13.92
C LYS A 173 11.85 17.97 12.86
N PRO A 174 11.14 19.12 12.90
CA PRO A 174 11.16 20.11 11.82
C PRO A 174 12.50 20.84 11.69
N LYS A 175 13.30 20.88 12.77
CA LYS A 175 14.61 21.53 12.75
C LYS A 175 15.72 20.71 12.09
N LEU A 176 15.50 19.42 11.84
CA LEU A 176 16.40 18.62 11.05
C LEU A 176 16.50 19.16 9.62
N LYS A 177 17.69 19.13 9.04
CA LYS A 177 17.95 19.67 7.70
C LYS A 177 18.30 18.57 6.69
N GLY A 178 18.01 18.85 5.44
CA GLY A 178 18.49 18.07 4.31
C GLY A 178 18.03 16.61 4.31
N ARG A 179 18.97 15.65 4.24
CA ARG A 179 18.69 14.22 4.18
C ARG A 179 18.06 13.69 5.48
N ASN A 180 18.47 14.22 6.63
CA ASN A 180 18.01 13.76 7.93
C ASN A 180 16.53 14.09 8.15
N PHE A 181 16.08 15.28 7.72
CA PHE A 181 14.67 15.64 7.75
C PHE A 181 13.81 14.73 6.86
N ILE A 182 14.26 14.47 5.62
CA ILE A 182 13.51 13.60 4.69
C ILE A 182 13.40 12.19 5.25
N TRP A 183 14.47 11.67 5.86
CA TRP A 183 14.46 10.36 6.49
C TRP A 183 13.51 10.30 7.69
N ASP A 184 13.56 11.32 8.55
CA ASP A 184 12.69 11.41 9.74
C ASP A 184 11.21 11.51 9.33
N LEU A 185 10.88 12.37 8.37
CA LEU A 185 9.53 12.50 7.80
C LEU A 185 9.04 11.16 7.23
N HIS A 186 9.82 10.51 6.38
CA HIS A 186 9.49 9.20 5.80
C HIS A 186 9.22 8.16 6.89
N ALA A 187 10.07 8.10 7.89
CA ALA A 187 10.01 7.10 8.95
C ALA A 187 8.86 7.36 9.96
N VAL A 188 8.60 8.62 10.32
CA VAL A 188 7.52 9.00 11.25
C VAL A 188 6.16 8.80 10.60
N VAL A 189 5.95 9.33 9.40
CA VAL A 189 4.70 9.12 8.66
C VAL A 189 4.48 7.63 8.39
N GLY A 190 5.56 6.88 8.10
CA GLY A 190 5.51 5.42 7.98
C GLY A 190 4.93 4.74 9.24
N THR A 191 5.25 5.23 10.43
CA THR A 191 4.67 4.70 11.68
C THR A 191 3.16 4.99 11.79
N TRP A 192 2.71 6.18 11.38
CA TRP A 192 1.29 6.54 11.46
C TRP A 192 0.40 5.65 10.60
N VAL A 193 0.92 5.20 9.45
CA VAL A 193 0.13 4.46 8.47
C VAL A 193 0.27 2.94 8.54
N VAL A 194 1.13 2.40 9.43
CA VAL A 194 1.42 0.95 9.52
C VAL A 194 0.16 0.10 9.55
N ILE A 195 -0.76 0.38 10.48
CA ILE A 195 -1.97 -0.43 10.68
C ILE A 195 -2.88 -0.32 9.46
N PHE A 196 -3.08 0.89 8.93
CA PHE A 196 -3.90 1.12 7.74
C PHE A 196 -3.35 0.37 6.54
N TYR A 197 -2.05 0.46 6.28
CA TYR A 197 -1.43 -0.22 5.14
C TYR A 197 -1.47 -1.75 5.24
N LEU A 198 -1.31 -2.30 6.43
CA LEU A 198 -1.46 -3.75 6.63
C LEU A 198 -2.90 -4.20 6.35
N ILE A 199 -3.91 -3.50 6.87
CA ILE A 199 -5.31 -3.83 6.61
C ILE A 199 -5.64 -3.66 5.12
N LEU A 200 -5.27 -2.53 4.51
CA LEU A 200 -5.50 -2.27 3.09
C LEU A 200 -4.80 -3.30 2.19
N ALA A 201 -3.56 -3.67 2.49
CA ALA A 201 -2.83 -4.66 1.72
C ALA A 201 -3.43 -6.07 1.86
N CYS A 202 -3.66 -6.53 3.09
CA CYS A 202 -4.22 -7.85 3.34
C CYS A 202 -5.62 -8.01 2.71
N THR A 203 -6.46 -6.99 2.83
CA THR A 203 -7.81 -7.01 2.24
C THR A 203 -7.78 -6.81 0.73
N GLY A 204 -6.85 -6.02 0.18
CA GLY A 204 -6.66 -5.84 -1.26
C GLY A 204 -6.25 -7.12 -1.99
N LEU A 205 -5.36 -7.92 -1.38
CA LEU A 205 -4.93 -9.21 -1.91
C LEU A 205 -6.07 -10.24 -2.03
N TYR A 206 -7.17 -10.07 -1.30
CA TYR A 206 -8.37 -10.91 -1.42
C TYR A 206 -8.90 -11.01 -2.86
N TRP A 207 -8.81 -9.92 -3.63
CA TRP A 207 -9.23 -9.92 -5.04
C TRP A 207 -8.10 -10.21 -6.02
N SER A 208 -6.86 -10.08 -5.59
CA SER A 208 -5.70 -10.28 -6.47
C SER A 208 -5.37 -11.76 -6.63
N TYR A 209 -5.38 -12.53 -5.55
CA TYR A 209 -4.92 -13.92 -5.52
C TYR A 209 -5.90 -14.86 -4.83
N ASP A 210 -6.27 -15.95 -5.51
CA ASP A 210 -7.19 -16.95 -4.97
C ASP A 210 -6.58 -17.68 -3.77
N TRP A 211 -5.27 -18.02 -3.83
CA TRP A 211 -4.57 -18.65 -2.70
C TRP A 211 -4.58 -17.78 -1.43
N TRP A 212 -4.49 -16.45 -1.58
CA TRP A 212 -4.58 -15.52 -0.45
C TRP A 212 -5.98 -15.49 0.13
N ARG A 213 -6.98 -15.41 -0.75
CA ARG A 213 -8.39 -15.45 -0.36
C ARG A 213 -8.72 -16.74 0.40
N ASP A 214 -8.30 -17.90 -0.15
CA ASP A 214 -8.51 -19.19 0.49
C ASP A 214 -7.78 -19.30 1.83
N GLY A 215 -6.58 -18.74 1.91
CA GLY A 215 -5.84 -18.58 3.16
C GLY A 215 -6.61 -17.75 4.19
N MET A 216 -7.24 -16.64 3.79
CA MET A 216 -8.05 -15.82 4.69
C MET A 216 -9.26 -16.57 5.23
N PHE A 217 -9.99 -17.34 4.38
CA PHE A 217 -11.10 -18.19 4.83
C PHE A 217 -10.64 -19.21 5.87
N LYS A 218 -9.49 -19.86 5.65
CA LYS A 218 -8.92 -20.83 6.58
C LYS A 218 -8.50 -20.20 7.91
N VAL A 219 -7.77 -19.08 7.85
CA VAL A 219 -7.23 -18.39 9.05
C VAL A 219 -8.37 -17.82 9.90
N LEU A 220 -9.43 -17.30 9.25
CA LEU A 220 -10.59 -16.77 9.95
C LEU A 220 -11.60 -17.85 10.34
N GLY A 221 -11.42 -19.11 9.94
CA GLY A 221 -12.33 -20.21 10.28
C GLY A 221 -13.73 -20.03 9.71
N VAL A 222 -13.85 -19.46 8.50
CA VAL A 222 -15.13 -19.21 7.83
C VAL A 222 -15.27 -20.16 6.65
N GLU A 223 -16.40 -20.84 6.56
CA GLU A 223 -16.71 -21.69 5.42
C GLU A 223 -16.89 -20.86 4.14
N ARG A 224 -16.34 -21.36 3.04
CA ARG A 224 -16.47 -20.70 1.75
C ARG A 224 -17.88 -20.93 1.19
N PRO A 225 -18.64 -19.89 0.80
CA PRO A 225 -19.95 -20.05 0.18
C PRO A 225 -19.88 -20.94 -1.06
N GLN A 226 -20.77 -21.93 -1.17
CA GLN A 226 -20.78 -22.91 -2.28
C GLN A 226 -20.86 -22.26 -3.66
N ALA A 227 -21.56 -21.14 -3.80
CA ALA A 227 -21.61 -20.37 -5.05
C ALA A 227 -20.25 -19.84 -5.52
N GLN A 228 -19.26 -19.70 -4.62
CA GLN A 228 -17.89 -19.31 -4.98
C GLN A 228 -17.01 -20.51 -5.34
N MET A 229 -17.38 -21.73 -5.00
CA MET A 229 -16.66 -22.96 -5.35
C MET A 229 -16.86 -23.35 -6.81
N GLN A 230 -17.98 -22.93 -7.45
CA GLN A 230 -18.26 -23.23 -8.86
C GLN A 230 -17.58 -22.29 -9.87
N GLU A 231 -16.91 -21.22 -9.44
CA GLU A 231 -16.02 -20.44 -10.30
C GLU A 231 -14.66 -21.15 -10.44
N GLY A 232 -14.63 -22.26 -11.20
CA GLY A 232 -13.39 -22.85 -11.73
C GLY A 232 -12.61 -21.86 -12.61
N PRO A 233 -11.38 -22.18 -13.08
CA PRO A 233 -10.61 -21.29 -13.93
C PRO A 233 -11.46 -20.84 -15.12
N ARG A 234 -11.73 -19.53 -15.18
CA ARG A 234 -12.53 -18.95 -16.27
C ARG A 234 -11.78 -19.19 -17.56
N PRO A 235 -12.44 -19.76 -18.60
CA PRO A 235 -11.85 -19.74 -19.93
C PRO A 235 -11.54 -18.28 -20.27
N ASN A 236 -10.33 -18.02 -20.76
CA ASN A 236 -9.90 -16.70 -21.23
C ASN A 236 -11.03 -16.10 -22.08
N ALA A 237 -11.55 -14.96 -21.66
CA ALA A 237 -12.41 -14.15 -22.50
C ALA A 237 -11.62 -13.83 -23.77
N GLY A 238 -12.05 -14.43 -24.88
CA GLY A 238 -11.41 -14.30 -26.16
C GLY A 238 -11.18 -12.85 -26.52
N VAL A 239 -10.01 -12.59 -27.00
CA VAL A 239 -9.65 -11.38 -27.72
C VAL A 239 -10.70 -11.18 -28.81
N VAL A 240 -11.49 -10.12 -28.70
CA VAL A 240 -12.33 -9.64 -29.79
C VAL A 240 -11.36 -9.14 -30.85
N GLN A 241 -11.11 -9.97 -31.88
CA GLN A 241 -10.47 -9.56 -33.12
C GLN A 241 -11.43 -8.62 -33.85
N GLY A 242 -11.03 -7.37 -34.00
CA GLY A 242 -11.63 -6.45 -34.95
C GLY A 242 -11.42 -6.95 -36.40
N PRO A 243 -12.22 -6.46 -37.35
CA PRO A 243 -12.19 -6.96 -38.72
C PRO A 243 -10.86 -6.66 -39.42
N ARG A 244 -10.15 -7.72 -39.83
CA ARG A 244 -9.01 -7.64 -40.75
C ARG A 244 -9.52 -7.58 -42.18
N GLY A 245 -9.18 -6.51 -42.84
CA GLY A 245 -9.24 -6.39 -44.30
C GLY A 245 -8.31 -7.39 -45.00
N GLU A 246 -8.77 -7.83 -46.13
CA GLU A 246 -8.12 -8.70 -47.09
C GLU A 246 -6.73 -8.21 -47.50
N GLN A 247 -5.76 -9.14 -47.60
CA GLN A 247 -4.85 -9.18 -48.78
C GLN A 247 -4.10 -10.51 -48.88
N MET A 248 -4.18 -11.00 -50.10
CA MET A 248 -3.58 -12.13 -50.79
C MET A 248 -2.13 -12.49 -50.50
N GLY A 249 -1.82 -13.80 -50.67
CA GLY A 249 -0.51 -14.20 -51.16
C GLY A 249 -0.03 -15.60 -50.80
N ALA A 250 -0.43 -16.59 -51.57
CA ALA A 250 0.29 -17.69 -52.22
C ALA A 250 1.37 -18.55 -51.51
N ARG A 251 1.19 -19.88 -51.70
CA ARG A 251 2.17 -21.01 -51.87
C ARG A 251 2.85 -21.50 -50.57
N GLY A 252 2.84 -22.77 -50.26
CA GLY A 252 2.94 -24.05 -50.97
C GLY A 252 3.40 -25.13 -49.99
N GLY A 253 3.02 -26.37 -50.26
CA GLY A 253 3.83 -27.54 -50.01
C GLY A 253 3.41 -28.50 -48.89
N GLU A 254 2.62 -29.49 -49.24
CA GLU A 254 2.86 -30.96 -49.19
C GLU A 254 2.93 -31.65 -47.81
N SER A 255 1.94 -32.45 -47.57
CA SER A 255 1.76 -33.93 -47.62
C SER A 255 2.30 -34.77 -46.46
N ARG A 256 1.44 -35.58 -45.91
CA ARG A 256 1.36 -37.05 -45.80
C ARG A 256 0.50 -37.46 -44.60
N GLU A 257 -0.69 -37.99 -44.88
CA GLU A 257 -1.13 -39.39 -44.95
C GLU A 257 -0.62 -40.36 -43.87
N GLN A 258 -1.55 -40.95 -43.15
CA GLN A 258 -1.92 -42.39 -43.02
C GLN A 258 -2.72 -42.60 -41.76
N SER A 259 -4.01 -42.87 -41.80
CA SER A 259 -4.81 -44.06 -42.14
C SER A 259 -4.87 -45.14 -41.05
N ARG A 260 -6.12 -45.56 -40.80
CA ARG A 260 -6.72 -46.82 -40.35
C ARG A 260 -7.49 -46.67 -39.02
N GLY A 261 -8.74 -47.04 -38.92
CA GLY A 261 -9.63 -47.92 -39.64
C GLY A 261 -10.68 -48.35 -38.64
N GLY A 262 -11.97 -48.37 -39.01
CA GLY A 262 -13.20 -48.49 -38.31
C GLY A 262 -13.40 -49.81 -37.53
N PRO A 263 -14.63 -50.19 -37.14
CA PRO A 263 -15.85 -50.19 -37.92
C PRO A 263 -17.12 -49.64 -37.26
N GLN A 264 -18.10 -49.43 -38.07
CA GLN A 264 -19.50 -49.13 -37.81
C GLN A 264 -20.21 -50.18 -36.96
N SER A 265 -21.13 -49.75 -36.08
CA SER A 265 -22.35 -50.51 -35.81
C SER A 265 -23.51 -49.53 -35.69
N GLU A 266 -24.56 -49.91 -36.43
CA GLU A 266 -25.82 -49.23 -36.68
C GLU A 266 -26.77 -49.28 -35.46
N HIS A 267 -27.73 -48.37 -35.55
CA HIS A 267 -29.07 -48.38 -34.90
C HIS A 267 -29.22 -48.21 -33.38
N ALA A 268 -29.66 -47.02 -33.04
CA ALA A 268 -30.73 -46.86 -32.07
C ALA A 268 -31.48 -45.54 -32.27
N THR A 269 -32.67 -45.67 -32.78
CA THR A 269 -33.93 -44.95 -32.56
C THR A 269 -33.87 -43.54 -31.94
N HIS A 270 -34.44 -42.59 -32.71
CA HIS A 270 -34.97 -41.32 -32.26
C HIS A 270 -35.75 -41.45 -30.95
N GLY A 271 -35.15 -41.06 -29.87
CA GLY A 271 -35.86 -40.63 -28.65
C GLY A 271 -35.90 -39.10 -28.70
N GLU A 272 -37.05 -38.55 -28.99
CA GLU A 272 -37.40 -37.17 -28.70
C GLU A 272 -37.10 -36.88 -27.24
N ARG A 273 -35.90 -36.34 -26.93
CA ARG A 273 -35.68 -35.59 -25.69
C ARG A 273 -36.48 -34.31 -25.85
N GLY A 274 -37.69 -34.32 -25.32
CA GLY A 274 -38.46 -33.11 -25.09
C GLY A 274 -37.55 -32.05 -24.45
N GLN A 275 -37.23 -31.02 -25.18
CA GLN A 275 -36.81 -29.74 -24.63
C GLN A 275 -38.00 -29.25 -23.81
N GLY A 276 -38.00 -29.59 -22.53
CA GLY A 276 -38.84 -28.88 -21.58
C GLY A 276 -38.42 -27.42 -21.60
N GLU A 277 -39.09 -26.61 -22.42
CA GLU A 277 -39.11 -25.17 -22.27
C GLU A 277 -39.47 -24.90 -20.79
N HIS A 278 -38.48 -24.56 -19.99
CA HIS A 278 -38.74 -23.96 -18.69
C HIS A 278 -39.41 -22.60 -19.00
N LYS A 279 -40.72 -22.58 -19.21
CA LYS A 279 -41.51 -21.35 -19.25
C LYS A 279 -41.28 -20.63 -17.94
N GLY A 280 -40.56 -19.51 -17.97
CA GLY A 280 -40.46 -18.62 -16.85
C GLY A 280 -41.85 -18.20 -16.36
N LEU A 281 -41.91 -17.66 -15.15
CA LEU A 281 -43.17 -17.14 -14.59
C LEU A 281 -43.79 -16.08 -15.51
N SER A 282 -45.09 -16.13 -15.72
CA SER A 282 -45.81 -15.06 -16.42
C SER A 282 -45.77 -13.76 -15.59
N PRO A 283 -45.93 -12.58 -16.23
CA PRO A 283 -45.95 -11.30 -15.51
C PRO A 283 -46.98 -11.25 -14.38
N GLN A 284 -48.10 -11.89 -14.55
CA GLN A 284 -49.14 -12.01 -13.51
C GLN A 284 -48.67 -12.87 -12.32
N GLN A 285 -48.01 -13.99 -12.58
CA GLN A 285 -47.42 -14.83 -11.51
C GLN A 285 -46.35 -14.11 -10.74
N VAL A 286 -45.48 -13.33 -11.43
CA VAL A 286 -44.47 -12.48 -10.79
C VAL A 286 -45.14 -11.41 -9.92
N GLN A 287 -46.19 -10.74 -10.43
CA GLN A 287 -46.95 -9.76 -9.65
C GLN A 287 -47.50 -10.36 -8.36
N ILE A 288 -48.13 -11.54 -8.44
CA ILE A 288 -48.69 -12.24 -7.27
C ILE A 288 -47.58 -12.56 -6.27
N ALA A 289 -46.48 -13.13 -6.74
CA ALA A 289 -45.34 -13.46 -5.90
C ALA A 289 -44.76 -12.22 -5.18
N LEU A 290 -44.59 -11.09 -5.90
CA LEU A 290 -44.12 -9.84 -5.32
C LEU A 290 -45.09 -9.26 -4.29
N THR A 291 -46.41 -9.28 -4.58
CA THR A 291 -47.43 -8.76 -3.67
C THR A 291 -47.48 -9.58 -2.38
N GLN A 292 -47.54 -10.90 -2.50
CA GLN A 292 -47.58 -11.81 -1.34
C GLN A 292 -46.31 -11.70 -0.50
N THR A 293 -45.12 -11.63 -1.15
CA THR A 293 -43.86 -11.48 -0.45
C THR A 293 -43.79 -10.13 0.26
N TRP A 294 -44.15 -9.03 -0.42
CA TRP A 294 -44.11 -7.69 0.18
C TRP A 294 -45.01 -7.59 1.42
N THR A 295 -46.26 -8.03 1.30
CA THR A 295 -47.22 -7.97 2.40
C THR A 295 -46.86 -8.93 3.52
N GLY A 296 -46.55 -10.19 3.18
CA GLY A 296 -46.29 -11.23 4.16
C GLY A 296 -44.95 -11.01 4.89
N PHE A 297 -43.92 -10.54 4.18
CA PHE A 297 -42.64 -10.21 4.80
C PHE A 297 -42.77 -9.04 5.77
N ASN A 298 -43.39 -7.92 5.37
CA ASN A 298 -43.59 -6.76 6.23
C ASN A 298 -44.43 -7.09 7.49
N ALA A 299 -45.35 -8.02 7.39
CA ALA A 299 -46.14 -8.48 8.55
C ALA A 299 -45.32 -9.35 9.52
N GLN A 300 -44.28 -10.04 9.04
CA GLN A 300 -43.51 -11.03 9.82
C GLN A 300 -42.10 -10.59 10.21
N VAL A 301 -41.49 -9.59 9.52
CA VAL A 301 -40.10 -9.23 9.71
C VAL A 301 -39.74 -8.74 11.13
N GLY A 302 -40.69 -8.11 11.82
CA GLY A 302 -40.61 -7.73 13.23
C GLY A 302 -39.50 -6.70 13.55
N ARG A 303 -38.96 -5.98 12.53
CA ARG A 303 -37.90 -4.97 12.69
C ARG A 303 -37.97 -3.88 11.63
N ASP A 304 -37.45 -2.73 11.96
CA ASP A 304 -37.31 -1.62 11.04
C ASP A 304 -36.12 -1.81 10.10
N TYR A 305 -36.30 -1.46 8.84
CA TYR A 305 -35.26 -1.49 7.81
C TYR A 305 -35.25 -0.20 6.98
N SER A 306 -34.10 0.14 6.43
CA SER A 306 -33.94 1.32 5.55
C SER A 306 -34.28 1.01 4.10
N THR A 307 -33.92 -0.18 3.61
CA THR A 307 -34.19 -0.63 2.23
C THR A 307 -34.54 -2.11 2.20
N LEU A 308 -35.47 -2.48 1.30
CA LEU A 308 -35.82 -3.85 1.01
C LEU A 308 -35.70 -4.11 -0.49
N THR A 309 -34.93 -5.12 -0.86
CA THR A 309 -34.71 -5.57 -2.24
C THR A 309 -35.35 -6.93 -2.46
N LEU A 310 -36.25 -7.02 -3.41
CA LEU A 310 -36.87 -8.26 -3.85
C LEU A 310 -36.26 -8.67 -5.20
N ASN A 311 -35.73 -9.90 -5.27
CA ASN A 311 -35.27 -10.48 -6.52
C ASN A 311 -36.47 -11.06 -7.29
N ILE A 312 -36.54 -10.79 -8.60
CA ILE A 312 -37.61 -11.35 -9.41
C ILE A 312 -37.45 -12.88 -9.51
N PRO A 313 -38.47 -13.69 -9.15
CA PRO A 313 -38.36 -15.14 -9.17
C PRO A 313 -38.18 -15.63 -10.62
N LYS A 314 -37.20 -16.49 -10.84
CA LYS A 314 -36.87 -17.04 -12.16
C LYS A 314 -37.50 -18.42 -12.38
N LYS A 315 -37.90 -19.08 -11.30
CA LYS A 315 -38.49 -20.44 -11.28
C LYS A 315 -39.80 -20.44 -10.54
N PRO A 316 -40.76 -21.30 -10.93
CA PRO A 316 -42.04 -21.41 -10.26
C PRO A 316 -41.95 -22.33 -9.02
N ASP A 317 -40.91 -22.18 -8.19
CA ASP A 317 -40.70 -23.01 -7.00
C ASP A 317 -41.42 -22.50 -5.74
N GLY A 318 -42.18 -21.43 -5.87
CA GLY A 318 -42.98 -20.88 -4.75
C GLY A 318 -42.17 -19.97 -3.83
N THR A 319 -40.84 -19.78 -4.06
CA THR A 319 -39.96 -19.01 -3.19
C THR A 319 -39.45 -17.75 -3.86
N LEU A 320 -39.19 -16.73 -3.05
CA LEU A 320 -38.59 -15.48 -3.48
C LEU A 320 -37.44 -15.08 -2.51
N GLU A 321 -36.24 -14.88 -3.08
CA GLU A 321 -35.12 -14.37 -2.32
C GLU A 321 -35.20 -12.85 -2.19
N LEU A 322 -34.99 -12.36 -0.98
CA LEU A 322 -34.95 -10.94 -0.69
C LEU A 322 -33.77 -10.59 0.21
N SER A 323 -33.42 -9.33 0.21
CA SER A 323 -32.42 -8.78 1.14
C SER A 323 -32.89 -7.43 1.66
N PHE A 324 -32.57 -7.14 2.92
CA PHE A 324 -32.90 -5.86 3.53
C PHE A 324 -31.75 -5.32 4.35
N VAL A 325 -31.73 -4.02 4.53
CA VAL A 325 -30.73 -3.30 5.32
C VAL A 325 -31.46 -2.71 6.52
N ASP A 326 -30.96 -2.95 7.73
CA ASP A 326 -31.56 -2.41 8.96
C ASP A 326 -31.64 -0.86 8.89
N ALA A 327 -32.50 -0.27 9.69
CA ALA A 327 -32.67 1.20 9.74
C ALA A 327 -31.36 1.92 10.06
N ILE A 328 -30.54 1.35 10.96
CA ILE A 328 -29.21 1.84 11.32
C ILE A 328 -28.19 0.73 11.07
N PRO A 329 -27.67 0.60 9.83
CA PRO A 329 -26.71 -0.45 9.51
C PRO A 329 -25.30 -0.12 10.01
N GLN A 330 -24.51 -1.16 10.30
CA GLN A 330 -23.09 -0.99 10.65
C GLN A 330 -22.30 -0.31 9.51
N HIS A 331 -22.61 -0.63 8.26
CA HIS A 331 -22.03 -0.05 7.05
C HIS A 331 -22.98 -0.32 5.85
N GLU A 332 -22.70 0.29 4.71
CA GLU A 332 -23.53 0.29 3.50
C GLU A 332 -23.81 -1.11 2.88
N ARG A 333 -23.09 -2.14 3.32
CA ARG A 333 -23.25 -3.53 2.85
C ARG A 333 -23.65 -4.50 3.97
N ALA A 334 -24.04 -4.01 5.12
CA ALA A 334 -24.58 -4.82 6.20
C ALA A 334 -26.00 -5.26 5.83
N ARG A 335 -26.12 -6.33 5.05
CA ARG A 335 -27.38 -6.83 4.53
C ARG A 335 -27.82 -8.08 5.26
N ASN A 336 -29.08 -8.11 5.61
CA ASN A 336 -29.82 -9.29 6.00
C ASN A 336 -30.36 -9.98 4.74
N SER A 337 -30.55 -11.29 4.76
CA SER A 337 -31.17 -12.05 3.67
C SER A 337 -32.30 -12.88 4.19
N ALA A 338 -33.33 -13.06 3.37
CA ALA A 338 -34.43 -13.97 3.67
C ALA A 338 -34.91 -14.66 2.42
N VAL A 339 -35.45 -15.85 2.61
CA VAL A 339 -36.20 -16.62 1.61
C VAL A 339 -37.66 -16.65 2.07
N PHE A 340 -38.53 -16.10 1.26
CA PHE A 340 -39.95 -16.04 1.54
C PHE A 340 -40.69 -16.99 0.60
N ASN A 341 -41.53 -17.89 1.17
CA ASN A 341 -42.41 -18.71 0.38
C ASN A 341 -43.72 -17.95 0.20
N TYR A 342 -43.98 -17.51 -1.04
CA TYR A 342 -45.15 -16.70 -1.36
C TYR A 342 -46.43 -17.55 -1.49
N GLN A 343 -46.33 -18.89 -1.64
CA GLN A 343 -47.51 -19.77 -1.65
C GLN A 343 -48.04 -20.04 -0.23
N THR A 344 -47.13 -20.24 0.71
CA THR A 344 -47.45 -20.47 2.13
C THR A 344 -47.51 -19.21 2.96
N SER A 345 -47.09 -18.08 2.39
CA SER A 345 -46.96 -16.76 3.04
C SER A 345 -46.10 -16.81 4.32
N LYS A 346 -44.97 -17.54 4.28
CA LYS A 346 -44.04 -17.69 5.42
C LYS A 346 -42.61 -17.39 5.04
N ILE A 347 -41.86 -16.84 5.99
CA ILE A 347 -40.42 -16.76 5.91
C ILE A 347 -39.85 -18.15 6.19
N GLU A 348 -39.21 -18.78 5.20
CA GLU A 348 -38.58 -20.10 5.34
C GLU A 348 -37.20 -20.01 5.98
N LYS A 349 -36.45 -18.98 5.61
CA LYS A 349 -35.10 -18.75 6.11
C LYS A 349 -34.85 -17.26 6.28
N MET A 350 -34.23 -16.86 7.37
CA MET A 350 -33.75 -15.49 7.59
C MET A 350 -32.36 -15.52 8.20
N GLU A 351 -31.43 -14.77 7.63
CA GLU A 351 -30.07 -14.62 8.11
C GLU A 351 -29.83 -13.17 8.44
N LEU A 352 -29.61 -12.86 9.71
CA LEU A 352 -29.38 -11.50 10.18
C LEU A 352 -27.88 -11.19 10.19
N TYR A 353 -27.52 -10.01 9.68
CA TYR A 353 -26.13 -9.55 9.68
C TYR A 353 -25.58 -9.41 11.10
N GLU A 354 -26.39 -8.95 12.04
CA GLU A 354 -25.99 -8.74 13.44
C GLU A 354 -25.63 -10.05 14.16
N GLU A 355 -26.25 -11.17 13.80
CA GLU A 355 -26.02 -12.50 14.38
C GLU A 355 -24.71 -13.14 13.91
N LYS A 356 -24.14 -12.65 12.80
CA LYS A 356 -22.87 -13.17 12.28
C LYS A 356 -21.73 -12.89 13.26
N LYS A 357 -20.84 -13.86 13.42
CA LYS A 357 -19.59 -13.68 14.17
C LYS A 357 -18.70 -12.64 13.48
N LEU A 358 -17.76 -12.03 14.21
CA LEU A 358 -16.89 -10.99 13.67
C LEU A 358 -16.10 -11.45 12.44
N ASN A 359 -15.57 -12.67 12.45
CA ASN A 359 -14.87 -13.27 11.32
C ASN A 359 -15.75 -13.39 10.07
N GLU A 360 -17.00 -13.81 10.24
CA GLU A 360 -18.00 -13.90 9.16
C GLU A 360 -18.41 -12.51 8.65
N LYS A 361 -18.60 -11.53 9.57
CA LYS A 361 -18.83 -10.12 9.21
C LYS A 361 -17.70 -9.58 8.35
N ILE A 362 -16.44 -9.78 8.74
CA ILE A 362 -15.27 -9.35 7.99
C ILE A 362 -15.25 -10.00 6.60
N MET A 363 -15.43 -11.32 6.50
CA MET A 363 -15.38 -12.04 5.22
C MET A 363 -16.53 -11.68 4.28
N SER A 364 -17.75 -11.50 4.80
CA SER A 364 -18.91 -11.08 4.01
C SER A 364 -18.85 -9.59 3.60
N SER A 365 -18.10 -8.79 4.34
CA SER A 365 -17.99 -7.33 4.17
C SER A 365 -16.60 -6.88 3.74
N MET A 366 -15.87 -7.69 2.96
CA MET A 366 -14.48 -7.42 2.59
C MET A 366 -14.27 -6.04 1.95
N LEU A 367 -15.21 -5.56 1.13
CA LEU A 367 -15.08 -4.22 0.53
C LEU A 367 -15.27 -3.09 1.56
N PRO A 368 -16.27 -3.08 2.44
CA PRO A 368 -16.33 -2.16 3.58
C PRO A 368 -15.09 -2.19 4.47
N VAL A 369 -14.53 -3.37 4.76
CA VAL A 369 -13.26 -3.49 5.51
C VAL A 369 -12.11 -2.82 4.75
N HIS A 370 -12.01 -3.07 3.45
CA HIS A 370 -10.97 -2.46 2.60
C HIS A 370 -11.12 -0.95 2.44
N ARG A 371 -12.37 -0.45 2.31
CA ARG A 371 -12.64 0.99 2.21
C ARG A 371 -12.57 1.71 3.57
N GLY A 372 -12.63 0.97 4.67
CA GLY A 372 -12.64 1.48 6.03
C GLY A 372 -14.04 1.75 6.60
N SER A 373 -15.11 1.74 5.81
CA SER A 373 -16.48 2.00 6.28
C SER A 373 -16.98 0.97 7.30
N PHE A 374 -16.42 -0.24 7.30
CA PHE A 374 -16.71 -1.27 8.30
C PHE A 374 -16.43 -0.82 9.74
N PHE A 375 -15.39 -0.02 9.94
CA PHE A 375 -14.96 0.51 11.25
C PHE A 375 -15.52 1.90 11.55
N GLY A 376 -16.42 2.41 10.71
CA GLY A 376 -17.05 3.70 10.85
C GLY A 376 -16.34 4.86 10.14
N PRO A 377 -16.97 6.06 10.13
CA PRO A 377 -16.53 7.18 9.29
C PRO A 377 -15.18 7.77 9.70
N ILE A 378 -14.84 7.74 10.98
CA ILE A 378 -13.56 8.25 11.49
C ILE A 378 -12.41 7.38 10.95
N TYR A 379 -12.55 6.06 11.05
CA TYR A 379 -11.53 5.15 10.53
C TYR A 379 -11.43 5.26 9.00
N GLN A 380 -12.57 5.35 8.29
CA GLN A 380 -12.59 5.54 6.84
C GLN A 380 -11.82 6.80 6.41
N PHE A 381 -11.97 7.90 7.16
CA PHE A 381 -11.23 9.14 6.91
C PHE A 381 -9.72 8.93 7.06
N PHE A 382 -9.27 8.30 8.14
CA PHE A 382 -7.83 8.05 8.34
C PHE A 382 -7.27 7.04 7.34
N ALA A 383 -8.03 6.03 6.94
CA ALA A 383 -7.64 5.07 5.90
C ALA A 383 -7.48 5.76 4.53
N MET A 384 -8.39 6.67 4.17
CA MET A 384 -8.27 7.52 2.98
C MET A 384 -7.01 8.40 3.06
N PHE A 385 -6.80 9.08 4.20
CA PHE A 385 -5.63 9.93 4.40
C PHE A 385 -4.33 9.12 4.32
N ALA A 386 -4.28 7.93 4.94
CA ALA A 386 -3.15 7.02 4.82
C ALA A 386 -2.88 6.65 3.35
N SER A 387 -3.93 6.36 2.57
CA SER A 387 -3.80 6.07 1.14
C SER A 387 -3.20 7.23 0.36
N LEU A 388 -3.56 8.48 0.68
CA LEU A 388 -2.99 9.70 0.08
C LEU A 388 -1.52 9.94 0.48
N MET A 389 -1.01 9.28 1.53
CA MET A 389 0.41 9.37 1.90
C MET A 389 1.32 8.49 1.02
N MET A 390 0.79 7.61 0.18
CA MET A 390 1.61 6.76 -0.71
C MET A 390 2.57 7.56 -1.61
N PRO A 391 2.15 8.63 -2.31
CA PRO A 391 3.06 9.47 -3.09
C PRO A 391 4.20 10.08 -2.27
N LEU A 392 3.94 10.44 -1.01
CA LEU A 392 4.97 10.99 -0.12
C LEU A 392 6.10 9.98 0.10
N PHE A 393 5.78 8.69 0.27
CA PHE A 393 6.80 7.64 0.44
C PHE A 393 7.64 7.44 -0.82
N PHE A 394 7.01 7.47 -1.99
CA PHE A 394 7.74 7.40 -3.25
C PHE A 394 8.67 8.59 -3.43
N ILE A 395 8.16 9.82 -3.23
CA ILE A 395 8.94 11.06 -3.39
C ILE A 395 10.10 11.10 -2.38
N THR A 396 9.82 10.86 -1.10
CA THR A 396 10.87 10.89 -0.06
C THR A 396 11.89 9.78 -0.24
N GLY A 397 11.47 8.58 -0.63
CA GLY A 397 12.34 7.46 -0.98
C GLY A 397 13.27 7.79 -2.15
N TRP A 398 12.73 8.38 -3.21
CA TRP A 398 13.49 8.85 -4.38
C TRP A 398 14.48 9.95 -4.02
N MET A 399 14.06 10.94 -3.22
CA MET A 399 14.94 12.01 -2.74
C MET A 399 16.11 11.47 -1.91
N LEU A 400 15.84 10.49 -1.02
CA LEU A 400 16.87 9.83 -0.21
C LEU A 400 17.87 9.08 -1.10
N TYR A 401 17.40 8.39 -2.13
CA TYR A 401 18.24 7.71 -3.12
C TYR A 401 19.16 8.70 -3.86
N LEU A 402 18.60 9.79 -4.40
CA LEU A 402 19.38 10.80 -5.12
C LEU A 402 20.44 11.46 -4.23
N LYS A 403 20.08 11.81 -2.98
CA LYS A 403 21.03 12.37 -2.01
C LYS A 403 22.15 11.38 -1.69
N ARG A 404 21.85 10.09 -1.54
CA ARG A 404 22.85 9.04 -1.34
C ARG A 404 23.80 8.91 -2.54
N ARG A 405 23.25 8.93 -3.75
CA ARG A 405 24.04 8.86 -5.00
C ARG A 405 24.97 10.08 -5.13
N LYS A 406 24.45 11.28 -4.83
CA LYS A 406 25.26 12.52 -4.81
C LYS A 406 26.40 12.41 -3.80
N GLN A 407 26.11 11.95 -2.57
CA GLN A 407 27.14 11.79 -1.53
C GLN A 407 28.23 10.80 -1.95
N LYS A 408 27.83 9.65 -2.55
CA LYS A 408 28.81 8.68 -3.06
C LYS A 408 29.73 9.28 -4.13
N LYS A 409 29.16 10.10 -5.05
CA LYS A 409 29.95 10.80 -6.09
C LYS A 409 30.94 11.79 -5.47
N LEU A 410 30.50 12.59 -4.49
CA LEU A 410 31.37 13.54 -3.79
C LEU A 410 32.52 12.85 -3.04
N THR A 411 32.24 11.71 -2.39
CA THR A 411 33.27 10.90 -1.73
C THR A 411 34.27 10.33 -2.73
N GLN A 412 33.81 9.86 -3.90
CA GLN A 412 34.69 9.36 -4.96
C GLN A 412 35.57 10.46 -5.52
N GLN A 413 35.05 11.67 -5.71
CA GLN A 413 35.82 12.84 -6.16
C GLN A 413 36.87 13.22 -5.13
N ALA A 414 36.52 13.23 -3.83
CA ALA A 414 37.48 13.53 -2.76
C ALA A 414 38.63 12.49 -2.70
N ARG A 415 38.34 11.22 -2.96
CA ARG A 415 39.39 10.17 -3.05
C ARG A 415 40.34 10.38 -4.24
N GLY A 416 39.81 10.84 -5.39
CA GLY A 416 40.61 11.01 -6.62
C GLY A 416 41.59 12.17 -6.57
N GLY A 417 41.39 13.18 -5.70
CA GLY A 417 42.29 14.31 -5.53
C GLY A 417 43.63 13.96 -4.83
N ALA A 418 43.67 12.84 -4.12
CA ALA A 418 44.77 12.47 -3.23
C ALA A 418 45.91 11.66 -3.88
N LEU A 419 45.94 11.46 -5.20
CA LEU A 419 46.77 10.40 -5.80
C LEU A 419 48.06 10.82 -6.51
N ASN A 420 48.41 12.14 -6.62
CA ASN A 420 49.50 12.58 -7.51
C ASN A 420 50.48 13.63 -6.92
N VAL A 421 50.61 13.68 -5.60
CA VAL A 421 51.56 14.66 -5.00
C VAL A 421 52.79 13.95 -4.48
N THR A 422 53.98 14.50 -4.80
CA THR A 422 55.28 14.03 -4.25
C THR A 422 55.32 14.31 -2.76
N VAL A 423 55.39 13.28 -1.96
CA VAL A 423 55.37 13.32 -0.49
C VAL A 423 56.81 13.59 0.01
N ASP A 424 56.94 14.38 1.08
CA ASP A 424 58.22 14.54 1.78
C ASP A 424 58.59 13.23 2.51
N PRO A 425 59.70 12.56 2.12
CA PRO A 425 60.07 11.28 2.72
C PRO A 425 60.45 11.40 4.22
N ASN A 426 60.75 12.62 4.71
CA ASN A 426 61.10 12.89 6.10
C ASN A 426 59.91 13.28 6.97
N ALA A 427 58.75 13.54 6.37
CA ALA A 427 57.57 13.92 7.11
C ALA A 427 56.95 12.71 7.86
N LYS A 428 56.46 12.98 9.07
CA LYS A 428 55.77 11.95 9.87
C LYS A 428 54.42 11.61 9.25
N PRO A 429 54.12 10.30 9.04
CA PRO A 429 52.88 9.90 8.40
C PRO A 429 51.63 10.19 9.27
N TRP A 430 50.57 10.70 8.64
CA TRP A 430 49.29 10.93 9.23
C TRP A 430 48.37 9.74 9.02
N LEU A 431 47.67 9.32 10.06
CA LEU A 431 46.58 8.35 9.98
C LEU A 431 45.25 9.09 10.16
N ILE A 432 44.37 9.04 9.17
CA ILE A 432 43.02 9.59 9.28
C ILE A 432 42.04 8.43 9.44
N ALA A 433 41.41 8.34 10.61
CA ALA A 433 40.46 7.32 10.97
C ALA A 433 39.03 7.88 10.90
N TYR A 434 38.15 7.32 10.09
CA TYR A 434 36.80 7.81 9.98
C TYR A 434 35.72 6.81 10.36
N ALA A 435 34.66 7.29 11.05
CA ALA A 435 33.44 6.55 11.34
C ALA A 435 32.26 7.25 10.70
N THR A 436 31.59 6.59 9.77
CA THR A 436 30.49 7.19 9.00
C THR A 436 29.30 6.26 8.85
N GLN A 437 28.09 6.82 8.98
CA GLN A 437 26.83 6.13 8.64
C GLN A 437 26.32 6.55 7.25
N THR A 438 26.59 7.79 6.85
CA THR A 438 25.99 8.40 5.65
C THR A 438 27.00 8.77 4.57
N GLY A 439 28.30 8.59 4.84
CA GLY A 439 29.41 8.95 3.95
C GLY A 439 29.96 10.35 4.17
N VAL A 440 29.41 11.17 5.08
CA VAL A 440 29.88 12.55 5.32
C VAL A 440 31.25 12.56 5.97
N SER A 441 31.45 11.82 7.08
CA SER A 441 32.74 11.72 7.75
C SER A 441 33.85 11.18 6.81
N GLU A 442 33.50 10.23 5.96
CA GLU A 442 34.41 9.69 4.95
C GLU A 442 34.80 10.75 3.93
N GLN A 443 33.85 11.55 3.43
CA GLN A 443 34.12 12.64 2.51
C GLN A 443 35.07 13.69 3.14
N ILE A 444 34.81 14.07 4.40
CA ILE A 444 35.65 15.02 5.14
C ILE A 444 37.05 14.41 5.35
N ALA A 445 37.15 13.13 5.70
CA ALA A 445 38.41 12.44 5.88
C ALA A 445 39.28 12.49 4.60
N TRP A 446 38.70 12.24 3.44
CA TRP A 446 39.41 12.32 2.18
C TRP A 446 39.78 13.75 1.78
N ARG A 447 38.94 14.75 2.07
CA ARG A 447 39.29 16.16 1.86
C ARG A 447 40.45 16.60 2.76
N THR A 448 40.42 16.26 4.05
CA THR A 448 41.51 16.50 4.98
C THR A 448 42.78 15.80 4.51
N ALA A 449 42.67 14.58 3.97
CA ALA A 449 43.82 13.88 3.38
C ALA A 449 44.39 14.62 2.18
N THR A 450 43.54 15.13 1.28
CA THR A 450 43.99 15.94 0.13
C THR A 450 44.76 17.18 0.56
N SER A 451 44.21 17.95 1.52
CA SER A 451 44.90 19.15 2.03
C SER A 451 46.26 18.82 2.65
N LEU A 452 46.35 17.75 3.47
CA LEU A 452 47.65 17.32 4.03
C LEU A 452 48.63 16.84 2.96
N GLN A 453 48.18 16.19 1.91
CA GLN A 453 49.02 15.75 0.80
C GLN A 453 49.49 16.93 -0.07
N GLU A 454 48.65 17.94 -0.30
CA GLU A 454 49.02 19.19 -0.95
C GLU A 454 50.14 19.88 -0.17
N ALA A 455 50.12 19.79 1.17
CA ALA A 455 51.20 20.17 2.06
C ALA A 455 52.36 19.14 2.15
N ARG A 456 52.44 18.20 1.18
CA ARG A 456 53.48 17.16 1.04
C ARG A 456 53.60 16.18 2.20
N GLN A 457 52.51 16.01 3.00
CA GLN A 457 52.50 15.06 4.11
C GLN A 457 52.11 13.66 3.66
N PRO A 458 52.74 12.59 4.16
CA PRO A 458 52.30 11.21 3.93
C PRO A 458 51.01 10.95 4.71
N VAL A 459 49.96 10.48 4.04
CA VAL A 459 48.63 10.27 4.66
C VAL A 459 48.07 8.89 4.34
N SER A 460 47.57 8.22 5.37
CA SER A 460 46.81 6.98 5.25
C SER A 460 45.38 7.20 5.76
N VAL A 461 44.37 6.84 4.97
CA VAL A 461 42.94 6.97 5.34
C VAL A 461 42.33 5.60 5.55
N LYS A 462 41.81 5.34 6.76
CA LYS A 462 41.18 4.07 7.11
C LYS A 462 39.81 4.26 7.78
N ALA A 463 38.84 3.44 7.43
CA ALA A 463 37.63 3.34 8.23
C ALA A 463 37.95 2.69 9.59
N VAL A 464 37.38 3.19 10.68
CA VAL A 464 37.69 2.70 12.05
C VAL A 464 37.46 1.20 12.21
N GLN A 465 36.55 0.60 11.45
CA GLN A 465 36.33 -0.86 11.45
C GLN A 465 37.53 -1.68 10.95
N HIS A 466 38.44 -1.05 10.23
CA HIS A 466 39.64 -1.68 9.68
C HIS A 466 40.93 -1.25 10.43
N LEU A 467 40.79 -0.46 11.50
CA LEU A 467 41.91 -0.14 12.36
C LEU A 467 42.40 -1.36 13.12
N THR A 468 43.69 -1.53 13.14
CA THR A 468 44.39 -2.56 13.90
C THR A 468 45.10 -1.95 15.11
N LEU A 469 45.54 -2.79 16.05
CA LEU A 469 46.33 -2.35 17.18
C LEU A 469 47.70 -1.80 16.71
N ASP A 470 48.28 -2.41 15.69
CA ASP A 470 49.55 -1.99 15.11
C ASP A 470 49.44 -0.60 14.45
N ASP A 471 48.31 -0.32 13.82
CA ASP A 471 48.08 1.03 13.27
C ASP A 471 48.17 2.11 14.34
N LEU A 472 47.61 1.87 15.53
CA LEU A 472 47.64 2.82 16.66
C LEU A 472 49.02 2.87 17.36
N LYS A 473 49.74 1.74 17.45
CA LYS A 473 51.07 1.67 18.05
C LYS A 473 52.12 2.33 17.18
N THR A 474 51.99 2.22 15.86
CA THR A 474 52.98 2.75 14.92
C THR A 474 52.73 4.22 14.51
N ALA A 475 51.45 4.66 14.56
CA ALA A 475 51.08 6.01 14.21
C ALA A 475 51.62 7.03 15.23
N LYS A 476 52.18 8.12 14.73
CA LYS A 476 52.59 9.26 15.55
C LYS A 476 51.54 10.38 15.58
N GLN A 477 50.75 10.46 14.54
CA GLN A 477 49.72 11.47 14.35
C GLN A 477 48.43 10.86 13.82
N VAL A 478 47.31 11.02 14.51
CA VAL A 478 46.01 10.44 14.13
C VAL A 478 44.90 11.48 14.18
N LEU A 479 44.11 11.56 13.12
CA LEU A 479 42.92 12.38 13.06
C LEU A 479 41.67 11.47 13.06
N PHE A 480 40.81 11.62 14.04
CA PHE A 480 39.55 10.91 14.09
C PHE A 480 38.39 11.80 13.58
N ILE A 481 37.67 11.33 12.58
CA ILE A 481 36.50 12.02 12.02
C ILE A 481 35.27 11.11 12.22
N ALA A 482 34.52 11.36 13.28
CA ALA A 482 33.56 10.43 13.79
C ALA A 482 32.13 11.00 13.82
N SER A 483 31.19 10.40 13.07
CA SER A 483 29.77 10.73 13.17
C SER A 483 29.08 9.94 14.29
N THR A 484 28.20 10.62 15.01
CA THR A 484 27.28 10.02 15.97
C THR A 484 25.99 9.59 15.25
N TYR A 485 25.46 8.43 15.58
CA TYR A 485 24.23 7.89 15.01
C TYR A 485 23.20 7.58 16.10
N GLY A 486 21.90 7.63 15.73
CA GLY A 486 20.81 7.30 16.65
C GLY A 486 20.76 8.19 17.88
N THR A 487 20.74 7.60 19.06
CA THR A 487 20.71 8.26 20.36
C THR A 487 22.09 8.31 21.04
N GLY A 488 23.16 8.50 20.28
CA GLY A 488 24.53 8.60 20.76
C GLY A 488 25.43 7.43 20.39
N GLU A 489 24.96 6.56 19.50
CA GLU A 489 25.69 5.35 19.13
C GLU A 489 26.76 5.60 18.07
N ALA A 490 27.71 4.66 18.00
CA ALA A 490 28.61 4.54 16.88
C ALA A 490 27.83 4.22 15.59
N PRO A 491 28.28 4.66 14.41
CA PRO A 491 27.78 4.12 13.14
C PRO A 491 27.83 2.59 13.10
N ASP A 492 26.89 1.95 12.41
CA ASP A 492 26.76 0.48 12.39
C ASP A 492 28.10 -0.24 12.09
N LEU A 493 28.88 0.31 11.15
CA LEU A 493 30.19 -0.26 10.78
C LEU A 493 31.29 0.03 11.81
N ALA A 494 31.11 1.03 12.67
CA ALA A 494 32.06 1.38 13.71
C ALA A 494 31.83 0.65 15.04
N SER A 495 30.75 -0.12 15.15
CA SER A 495 30.42 -0.87 16.38
C SER A 495 31.48 -1.91 16.77
N SER A 496 32.20 -2.47 15.80
CA SER A 496 33.33 -3.37 16.06
C SER A 496 34.51 -2.64 16.68
N PHE A 497 34.82 -1.43 16.23
CA PHE A 497 35.85 -0.57 16.81
C PHE A 497 35.49 -0.17 18.25
N GLU A 498 34.24 0.26 18.47
CA GLU A 498 33.75 0.59 19.81
C GLU A 498 33.95 -0.55 20.81
N LYS A 499 33.56 -1.76 20.45
CA LYS A 499 33.72 -2.96 21.29
C LYS A 499 35.18 -3.37 21.50
N LYS A 500 36.02 -3.24 20.49
CA LYS A 500 37.39 -3.72 20.50
C LYS A 500 38.35 -2.75 21.21
N PHE A 501 38.13 -1.45 21.08
CA PHE A 501 39.11 -0.43 21.52
C PHE A 501 38.59 0.43 22.68
N LEU A 502 37.37 0.98 22.63
CA LEU A 502 36.94 1.98 23.61
C LEU A 502 36.81 1.46 25.05
N ASN A 503 36.83 0.13 25.23
CA ASN A 503 36.81 -0.51 26.57
C ASN A 503 38.15 -1.13 26.95
N THR A 504 39.23 -0.84 26.19
CA THR A 504 40.56 -1.41 26.45
C THR A 504 41.53 -0.32 26.86
N THR A 505 42.46 -0.67 27.76
CA THR A 505 43.57 0.19 28.14
C THR A 505 44.76 -0.10 27.26
N LEU A 506 45.34 0.94 26.65
CA LEU A 506 46.51 0.87 25.78
C LEU A 506 47.49 1.98 26.20
N ASP A 507 48.77 1.80 25.99
CA ASP A 507 49.71 2.91 26.09
C ASP A 507 49.80 3.62 24.74
N LEU A 508 49.24 4.84 24.69
CA LEU A 508 49.22 5.73 23.51
C LEU A 508 49.97 7.04 23.78
N SER A 509 50.87 7.08 24.78
CA SER A 509 51.63 8.28 25.16
C SER A 509 52.50 8.85 24.04
N HIS A 510 52.82 8.07 23.02
CA HIS A 510 53.56 8.48 21.83
C HIS A 510 52.70 9.15 20.74
N LEU A 511 51.34 9.14 20.92
CA LEU A 511 50.38 9.50 19.88
C LEU A 511 49.88 10.93 20.05
N HIS A 512 49.95 11.74 18.97
CA HIS A 512 49.30 13.04 18.89
C HIS A 512 48.02 12.91 18.07
N TYR A 513 46.94 13.49 18.56
CA TYR A 513 45.64 13.30 17.92
C TYR A 513 44.76 14.55 17.91
N ALA A 514 43.77 14.57 17.01
CA ALA A 514 42.63 15.46 17.07
C ALA A 514 41.35 14.73 16.67
N VAL A 515 40.20 15.19 17.18
CA VAL A 515 38.88 14.60 16.92
C VAL A 515 37.96 15.65 16.31
N LEU A 516 37.36 15.31 15.16
CA LEU A 516 36.20 15.98 14.59
C LEU A 516 34.96 15.15 14.88
N ALA A 517 34.10 15.66 15.74
CA ALA A 517 32.90 14.98 16.19
C ALA A 517 31.66 15.52 15.45
N LEU A 518 31.00 14.68 14.65
CA LEU A 518 29.80 15.08 13.92
C LEU A 518 28.54 14.57 14.64
N GLY A 519 27.56 15.46 14.76
CA GLY A 519 26.29 15.17 15.41
C GLY A 519 25.16 16.07 14.92
N SER A 520 24.04 16.06 15.64
CA SER A 520 22.95 17.00 15.46
C SER A 520 22.47 17.50 16.83
N GLN A 521 22.41 18.83 16.99
CA GLN A 521 21.91 19.47 18.22
C GLN A 521 20.42 19.21 18.49
N GLU A 522 19.70 18.63 17.55
CA GLU A 522 18.33 18.13 17.77
C GLU A 522 18.30 16.93 18.74
N TYR A 523 19.46 16.38 19.08
CA TYR A 523 19.66 15.32 20.06
C TYR A 523 20.63 15.82 21.14
N PRO A 524 20.23 16.77 22.01
CA PRO A 524 21.16 17.46 22.90
C PRO A 524 21.89 16.49 23.84
N ASP A 525 21.18 15.48 24.39
CA ASP A 525 21.76 14.49 25.32
C ASP A 525 22.79 13.56 24.68
N SER A 526 22.85 13.51 23.35
CA SER A 526 23.72 12.63 22.59
C SER A 526 24.49 13.34 21.49
N TYR A 527 24.50 14.68 21.52
CA TYR A 527 25.21 15.50 20.53
C TYR A 527 26.69 15.14 20.53
N CYS A 528 27.20 14.77 19.36
CA CYS A 528 28.60 14.38 19.12
C CYS A 528 29.16 13.27 20.05
N SER A 529 28.29 12.54 20.75
CA SER A 529 28.62 11.58 21.81
C SER A 529 29.67 10.53 21.41
N PHE A 530 29.62 10.00 20.19
CA PHE A 530 30.59 8.99 19.75
C PHE A 530 32.00 9.60 19.57
N GLY A 531 32.10 10.80 19.03
CA GLY A 531 33.38 11.53 18.93
C GLY A 531 33.96 11.84 20.30
N HIS A 532 33.14 12.30 21.26
CA HIS A 532 33.58 12.55 22.65
C HIS A 532 34.06 11.29 23.36
N ARG A 533 33.43 10.14 23.10
CA ARG A 533 33.91 8.86 23.67
C ARG A 533 35.25 8.44 23.11
N ILE A 534 35.54 8.74 21.83
CA ILE A 534 36.86 8.51 21.23
C ILE A 534 37.90 9.45 21.87
N ASP A 535 37.56 10.73 22.04
CA ASP A 535 38.45 11.71 22.68
C ASP A 535 38.78 11.35 24.12
N HIS A 536 37.73 10.96 24.89
CA HIS A 536 37.91 10.53 26.28
C HIS A 536 38.80 9.27 26.38
N TRP A 537 38.56 8.28 25.50
CA TRP A 537 39.38 7.07 25.47
C TRP A 537 40.83 7.34 25.12
N LEU A 538 41.12 8.22 24.14
CA LEU A 538 42.50 8.61 23.77
C LEU A 538 43.19 9.29 24.93
N LYS A 539 42.53 10.24 25.61
CA LYS A 539 43.07 10.93 26.80
C LYS A 539 43.36 9.94 27.94
N ALA A 540 42.43 9.05 28.22
CA ALA A 540 42.58 8.03 29.28
C ALA A 540 43.74 7.06 29.03
N ASN A 541 44.18 6.91 27.77
CA ASN A 541 45.32 6.08 27.36
C ASN A 541 46.62 6.88 27.11
N GLY A 542 46.68 8.12 27.59
CA GLY A 542 47.90 8.94 27.58
C GLY A 542 48.19 9.66 26.29
N ALA A 543 47.33 9.64 25.27
CA ALA A 543 47.54 10.32 24.00
C ALA A 543 47.46 11.85 24.15
N HIS A 544 48.29 12.59 23.39
CA HIS A 544 48.40 14.03 23.42
C HIS A 544 47.49 14.69 22.38
N THR A 545 46.57 15.58 22.81
CA THR A 545 45.72 16.31 21.87
C THR A 545 46.47 17.43 21.16
N LEU A 546 46.28 17.55 19.85
CA LEU A 546 46.76 18.66 19.04
C LEU A 546 45.98 19.95 19.29
N PHE A 547 44.65 19.82 19.45
CA PHE A 547 43.72 20.89 19.79
C PHE A 547 42.40 20.26 20.32
N ALA A 548 41.57 21.10 20.91
CA ALA A 548 40.29 20.65 21.46
C ALA A 548 39.37 20.00 20.41
N THR A 549 38.60 19.00 20.81
CA THR A 549 37.62 18.37 19.92
C THR A 549 36.69 19.40 19.29
N ILE A 550 36.58 19.34 17.96
CA ILE A 550 35.68 20.22 17.20
C ILE A 550 34.38 19.49 16.90
N GLU A 551 33.30 20.12 17.30
CA GLU A 551 31.96 19.64 17.08
C GLU A 551 31.37 20.21 15.78
N VAL A 552 30.69 19.38 15.00
CA VAL A 552 30.06 19.74 13.72
C VAL A 552 28.59 19.43 13.78
N ASN A 553 27.73 20.46 13.73
CA ASN A 553 26.29 20.31 13.71
C ASN A 553 25.77 20.10 12.29
N ASN A 554 25.14 18.96 12.02
CA ASN A 554 24.49 18.65 10.73
C ASN A 554 25.40 18.86 9.51
N ALA A 555 26.70 18.61 9.64
CA ALA A 555 27.73 18.84 8.61
C ALA A 555 27.81 20.30 8.13
N ASP A 556 27.72 21.26 9.06
CA ASP A 556 27.83 22.68 8.78
C ASP A 556 29.23 23.02 8.23
N ASN A 557 29.26 23.84 7.18
CA ASN A 557 30.52 24.21 6.52
C ASN A 557 31.41 25.10 7.39
N SER A 558 30.86 25.98 8.22
CA SER A 558 31.62 26.83 9.11
C SER A 558 32.37 26.04 10.16
N ASP A 559 31.72 24.97 10.69
CA ASP A 559 32.36 24.06 11.64
C ASP A 559 33.49 23.27 10.97
N ILE A 560 33.32 22.85 9.70
CA ILE A 560 34.35 22.15 8.93
C ILE A 560 35.53 23.11 8.61
N GLN A 561 35.26 24.39 8.35
CA GLN A 561 36.31 25.39 8.18
C GLN A 561 37.11 25.59 9.47
N ARG A 562 36.45 25.62 10.66
CA ARG A 562 37.14 25.66 11.95
C ARG A 562 38.10 24.48 12.14
N TRP A 563 37.71 23.28 11.69
CA TRP A 563 38.57 22.11 11.68
C TRP A 563 39.82 22.32 10.83
N ASN A 564 39.67 22.77 9.59
CA ASN A 564 40.80 23.02 8.70
C ASN A 564 41.74 24.08 9.27
N SER A 565 41.20 25.21 9.79
CA SER A 565 41.99 26.28 10.40
C SER A 565 42.72 25.81 11.67
N ALA A 566 42.07 25.00 12.52
CA ALA A 566 42.73 24.47 13.72
C ALA A 566 43.85 23.49 13.36
N LEU A 567 43.64 22.65 12.33
CA LEU A 567 44.65 21.72 11.86
C LEU A 567 45.85 22.48 11.25
N ALA A 568 45.64 23.51 10.41
CA ALA A 568 46.66 24.34 9.84
C ALA A 568 47.50 25.04 10.94
N SER A 569 46.82 25.63 11.95
CA SER A 569 47.49 26.31 13.07
C SER A 569 48.32 25.36 13.92
N ALA A 570 47.79 24.17 14.26
CA ALA A 570 48.49 23.20 15.10
C ALA A 570 49.68 22.55 14.39
N THR A 571 49.63 22.40 13.07
CA THR A 571 50.66 21.75 12.27
C THR A 571 51.66 22.74 11.64
N LYS A 572 51.32 24.02 11.62
CA LYS A 572 52.07 25.09 10.88
C LYS A 572 52.18 24.79 9.39
N LEU A 573 51.21 24.06 8.84
CA LEU A 573 51.08 23.73 7.42
C LEU A 573 50.11 24.71 6.75
N GLU A 574 50.36 25.08 5.51
CA GLU A 574 49.40 25.75 4.65
C GLU A 574 48.40 24.68 4.14
N LEU A 575 47.19 24.63 4.74
CA LEU A 575 46.16 23.61 4.47
C LEU A 575 44.91 24.22 3.82
#